data_d31e85339dad36dd228f62bb74646002
#
_entry.id   d31e85339dad36dd228f62bb74646002
#
_cell.length_a   1.000
_cell.length_b   1.000
_cell.length_c   1.000
_cell.angle_alpha   90.00
_cell.angle_beta   90.00
_cell.angle_gamma   90.00
#
_symmetry.space_group_name_H-M   'P 1'
#
loop_
_entity.id
_entity.type
_entity.pdbx_description
1 polymer ?
#
loop_
_entity_poly.entity_id
_entity_poly.type
_entity_poly.pdbx_seq_one_letter_code
_entity_poly.pdbx_strand_id
1 'polypeptide(L)'
;MCGRFAQAQTREEYLAYLAEEAEYDIPWDPAPIGRYNVAPGTKVLLLSERNAQLHLDPVYWGYAPGWWDKPPLINARVETAATSRMFKPLWQHGRAICFADGWFEWKKAGEKKQPYFIQRKDGQPIFMAAIGSTPFERGDS
;
A
#
# COMPACT_ATOMS: atom_id res chain seq x y z
N MET A 1 0.96 13.15 5.79
CA MET A 1 0.64 12.11 4.81
C MET A 1 1.89 11.33 4.46
N CYS A 2 1.73 10.03 4.21
CA CYS A 2 2.87 9.13 3.96
C CYS A 2 3.45 9.35 2.57
N GLY A 3 4.74 9.70 2.49
CA GLY A 3 5.48 9.81 1.25
C GLY A 3 6.68 8.87 1.17
N ARG A 4 6.97 8.14 2.24
CA ARG A 4 8.01 7.12 2.33
C ARG A 4 7.67 6.14 3.44
N PHE A 5 7.92 4.86 3.23
CA PHE A 5 7.70 3.86 4.27
C PHE A 5 8.70 2.69 4.16
N ALA A 6 8.67 1.81 5.14
CA ALA A 6 9.50 0.61 5.14
C ALA A 6 8.62 -0.63 5.01
N GLN A 7 9.05 -1.56 4.16
CA GLN A 7 8.42 -2.86 3.94
C GLN A 7 9.55 -3.88 3.85
N ALA A 8 10.10 -4.24 5.01
CA ALA A 8 11.38 -4.93 5.09
C ALA A 8 11.31 -6.39 5.54
N GLN A 9 10.22 -6.80 6.21
CA GLN A 9 10.07 -8.15 6.74
C GLN A 9 9.73 -9.16 5.63
N THR A 10 9.61 -10.43 6.01
CA THR A 10 9.12 -11.47 5.10
C THR A 10 7.62 -11.36 4.92
N ARG A 11 7.10 -11.90 3.82
CA ARG A 11 5.66 -11.98 3.57
C ARG A 11 4.94 -12.69 4.72
N GLU A 12 5.49 -13.79 5.18
CA GLU A 12 4.92 -14.62 6.24
C GLU A 12 4.82 -13.86 7.56
N GLU A 13 5.82 -13.05 7.89
CA GLU A 13 5.80 -12.23 9.11
C GLU A 13 4.64 -11.24 9.11
N TYR A 14 4.36 -10.59 7.97
CA TYR A 14 3.20 -9.71 7.87
C TYR A 14 1.87 -10.47 7.87
N LEU A 15 1.81 -11.58 7.12
CA LEU A 15 0.58 -12.36 6.98
C LEU A 15 0.15 -13.02 8.29
N ALA A 16 1.09 -13.29 9.20
CA ALA A 16 0.81 -13.88 10.50
C ALA A 16 -0.14 -13.04 11.37
N TYR A 17 -0.27 -11.75 11.08
CA TYR A 17 -1.18 -10.86 11.81
C TYR A 17 -2.60 -10.82 11.23
N LEU A 18 -2.84 -11.51 10.12
CA LEU A 18 -4.16 -11.59 9.50
C LEU A 18 -4.98 -12.73 10.09
N ALA A 19 -6.30 -12.71 9.82
CA ALA A 19 -7.19 -13.74 10.33
C ALA A 19 -6.77 -15.14 9.84
N GLU A 20 -6.78 -16.11 10.76
CA GLU A 20 -6.40 -17.49 10.44
C GLU A 20 -7.31 -18.12 9.37
N GLU A 21 -8.54 -17.64 9.25
CA GLU A 21 -9.53 -18.14 8.31
C GLU A 21 -9.34 -17.62 6.88
N ALA A 22 -8.43 -16.68 6.67
CA ALA A 22 -8.20 -16.15 5.34
C ALA A 22 -7.48 -17.18 4.46
N GLU A 23 -7.97 -17.33 3.24
CA GLU A 23 -7.30 -18.16 2.23
C GLU A 23 -6.37 -17.30 1.40
N TYR A 24 -5.20 -17.84 1.09
CA TYR A 24 -4.15 -17.11 0.37
C TYR A 24 -3.79 -17.81 -0.92
N ASP A 25 -3.68 -17.04 -1.99
CA ASP A 25 -2.98 -17.42 -3.21
C ASP A 25 -1.70 -16.58 -3.30
N ILE A 26 -0.79 -16.85 -2.38
CA ILE A 26 0.48 -16.14 -2.26
C ILE A 26 1.57 -17.19 -2.13
N PRO A 27 2.51 -17.27 -3.09
CA PRO A 27 3.62 -18.21 -2.99
C PRO A 27 4.43 -17.97 -1.72
N TRP A 28 4.84 -19.07 -1.07
CA TRP A 28 5.73 -18.97 0.06
C TRP A 28 7.11 -18.48 -0.39
N ASP A 29 7.62 -17.47 0.30
CA ASP A 29 8.93 -16.91 0.00
C ASP A 29 9.61 -16.51 1.31
N PRO A 30 10.69 -17.20 1.71
CA PRO A 30 11.39 -16.92 2.96
C PRO A 30 12.25 -15.66 2.91
N ALA A 31 12.44 -15.09 1.72
CA ALA A 31 13.30 -13.91 1.59
C ALA A 31 12.61 -12.68 2.18
N PRO A 32 13.31 -11.87 2.99
CA PRO A 32 12.78 -10.57 3.41
C PRO A 32 12.49 -9.71 2.19
N ILE A 33 11.41 -8.95 2.25
CA ILE A 33 11.11 -7.96 1.21
C ILE A 33 12.23 -6.92 1.17
N GLY A 34 12.76 -6.57 2.34
CA GLY A 34 14.04 -5.86 2.45
C GLY A 34 14.02 -4.41 1.98
N ARG A 35 12.87 -3.79 1.89
CA ARG A 35 12.75 -2.41 1.42
C ARG A 35 12.57 -1.47 2.61
N TYR A 36 13.63 -0.73 2.92
CA TYR A 36 13.67 0.15 4.10
C TYR A 36 13.24 1.58 3.79
N ASN A 37 13.16 1.96 2.54
CA ASN A 37 12.84 3.32 2.12
C ASN A 37 12.05 3.30 0.82
N VAL A 38 10.81 2.82 0.90
CA VAL A 38 9.92 2.71 -0.26
C VAL A 38 9.49 4.11 -0.69
N ALA A 39 9.69 4.42 -1.96
CA ALA A 39 9.43 5.73 -2.54
C ALA A 39 8.30 5.68 -3.57
N PRO A 40 7.56 6.81 -3.74
CA PRO A 40 6.68 6.95 -4.91
C PRO A 40 7.44 6.73 -6.21
N GLY A 41 6.75 6.29 -7.24
CA GLY A 41 7.38 5.99 -8.53
C GLY A 41 7.98 4.61 -8.60
N THR A 42 7.85 3.80 -7.56
CA THR A 42 8.28 2.41 -7.53
C THR A 42 7.08 1.50 -7.28
N LYS A 43 7.23 0.22 -7.56
CA LYS A 43 6.19 -0.76 -7.23
C LYS A 43 6.24 -1.14 -5.76
N VAL A 44 5.08 -1.24 -5.13
CA VAL A 44 4.91 -1.65 -3.74
C VAL A 44 4.00 -2.87 -3.69
N LEU A 45 4.18 -3.71 -2.68
CA LEU A 45 3.34 -4.90 -2.52
C LEU A 45 2.03 -4.52 -1.84
N LEU A 46 0.92 -4.81 -2.50
CA LEU A 46 -0.43 -4.62 -1.99
C LEU A 46 -1.15 -5.94 -1.84
N LEU A 47 -1.86 -6.09 -0.75
CA LEU A 47 -2.68 -7.24 -0.44
C LEU A 47 -4.12 -6.93 -0.82
N SER A 48 -4.71 -7.76 -1.68
CA SER A 48 -6.10 -7.59 -2.10
C SER A 48 -6.79 -8.93 -2.26
N GLU A 49 -8.11 -8.92 -2.28
CA GLU A 49 -8.91 -10.13 -2.43
C GLU A 49 -9.46 -10.24 -3.85
N ARG A 50 -9.34 -11.43 -4.42
CA ARG A 50 -10.06 -11.85 -5.63
C ARG A 50 -10.24 -13.36 -5.60
N ASN A 51 -11.32 -13.86 -6.16
CA ASN A 51 -11.65 -15.31 -6.11
C ASN A 51 -11.72 -15.85 -4.67
N ALA A 52 -12.19 -15.03 -3.71
CA ALA A 52 -12.25 -15.38 -2.29
C ALA A 52 -10.90 -15.74 -1.66
N GLN A 53 -9.80 -15.33 -2.30
CA GLN A 53 -8.45 -15.53 -1.81
C GLN A 53 -7.69 -14.22 -1.76
N LEU A 54 -6.75 -14.12 -0.83
CA LEU A 54 -5.86 -12.98 -0.75
C LEU A 54 -4.67 -13.16 -1.70
N HIS A 55 -4.36 -12.11 -2.40
CA HIS A 55 -3.25 -12.03 -3.34
C HIS A 55 -2.32 -10.88 -2.94
N LEU A 56 -1.05 -11.05 -3.22
CA LEU A 56 -0.04 -10.03 -2.99
C LEU A 56 0.58 -9.64 -4.33
N ASP A 57 0.33 -8.42 -4.76
CA ASP A 57 0.74 -7.95 -6.07
C ASP A 57 1.60 -6.71 -5.99
N PRO A 58 2.63 -6.59 -6.84
CA PRO A 58 3.38 -5.35 -6.99
C PRO A 58 2.55 -4.33 -7.79
N VAL A 59 2.34 -3.16 -7.21
CA VAL A 59 1.53 -2.10 -7.80
C VAL A 59 2.33 -0.80 -7.78
N TYR A 60 2.31 -0.06 -8.87
CA TYR A 60 3.00 1.21 -8.99
C TYR A 60 2.40 2.24 -8.02
N TRP A 61 3.25 2.87 -7.22
CA TRP A 61 2.84 3.92 -6.30
C TRP A 61 2.85 5.27 -7.00
N GLY A 62 1.69 5.72 -7.36
CA GLY A 62 1.45 6.94 -8.10
C GLY A 62 0.35 6.69 -9.12
N TYR A 63 -0.67 7.52 -9.13
CA TYR A 63 -1.82 7.34 -9.98
C TYR A 63 -2.05 8.56 -10.88
N ALA A 64 -2.06 8.31 -12.18
CA ALA A 64 -2.32 9.32 -13.20
C ALA A 64 -3.14 8.68 -14.31
N PRO A 65 -4.49 8.79 -14.28
CA PRO A 65 -5.31 8.32 -15.38
C PRO A 65 -5.01 9.09 -16.67
N GLY A 66 -5.42 8.54 -17.82
CA GLY A 66 -5.04 9.10 -19.12
C GLY A 66 -5.43 10.56 -19.35
N TRP A 67 -6.47 11.05 -18.66
CA TRP A 67 -6.91 12.46 -18.77
C TRP A 67 -6.19 13.41 -17.79
N TRP A 68 -5.29 12.87 -16.93
CA TRP A 68 -4.55 13.64 -15.93
C TRP A 68 -3.19 14.05 -16.49
N ASP A 69 -2.94 15.35 -16.58
CA ASP A 69 -1.72 15.91 -17.17
C ASP A 69 -0.73 16.47 -16.15
N LYS A 70 -0.98 16.21 -14.88
CA LYS A 70 -0.14 16.65 -13.76
C LYS A 70 0.66 15.47 -13.21
N PRO A 71 1.62 15.70 -12.31
CA PRO A 71 2.34 14.59 -11.68
C PRO A 71 1.40 13.58 -11.03
N PRO A 72 1.77 12.29 -11.00
CA PRO A 72 0.95 11.26 -10.38
C PRO A 72 0.61 11.58 -8.92
N LEU A 73 -0.60 11.25 -8.51
CA LEU A 73 -1.03 11.40 -7.13
C LEU A 73 -0.60 10.17 -6.32
N ILE A 74 -0.07 10.40 -5.12
CA ILE A 74 0.46 9.33 -4.26
C ILE A 74 -0.44 9.03 -3.06
N ASN A 75 -1.41 9.90 -2.77
CA ASN A 75 -2.34 9.75 -1.64
C ASN A 75 -3.75 10.13 -2.08
N ALA A 76 -4.74 9.53 -1.44
CA ALA A 76 -6.14 9.85 -1.61
C ALA A 76 -6.76 10.13 -0.24
N ARG A 77 -7.70 11.07 -0.19
CA ARG A 77 -8.46 11.32 1.04
C ARG A 77 -9.62 10.34 1.12
N VAL A 78 -9.76 9.67 2.27
CA VAL A 78 -10.83 8.71 2.49
C VAL A 78 -12.22 9.36 2.35
N GLU A 79 -12.33 10.63 2.71
CA GLU A 79 -13.60 11.37 2.68
C GLU A 79 -14.18 11.50 1.27
N THR A 80 -13.33 11.49 0.25
CA THR A 80 -13.77 11.74 -1.14
C THR A 80 -13.37 10.62 -2.11
N ALA A 81 -12.57 9.67 -1.70
CA ALA A 81 -12.03 8.63 -2.60
C ALA A 81 -13.13 7.84 -3.33
N ALA A 82 -14.24 7.55 -2.64
CA ALA A 82 -15.34 6.76 -3.20
C ALA A 82 -16.12 7.50 -4.31
N THR A 83 -16.09 8.83 -4.32
CA THR A 83 -16.91 9.64 -5.23
C THR A 83 -16.08 10.51 -6.17
N SER A 84 -14.80 10.66 -5.93
CA SER A 84 -13.91 11.44 -6.76
C SER A 84 -13.79 10.85 -8.17
N ARG A 85 -13.87 11.69 -9.19
CA ARG A 85 -13.61 11.26 -10.58
C ARG A 85 -12.24 10.57 -10.69
N MET A 86 -11.25 11.07 -9.96
CA MET A 86 -9.89 10.54 -9.96
C MET A 86 -9.83 9.13 -9.39
N PHE A 87 -10.41 8.91 -8.22
CA PHE A 87 -10.18 7.71 -7.44
C PHE A 87 -11.35 6.71 -7.44
N LYS A 88 -12.52 7.09 -7.94
CA LYS A 88 -13.68 6.21 -7.96
C LYS A 88 -13.41 4.83 -8.60
N PRO A 89 -12.71 4.73 -9.75
CA PRO A 89 -12.40 3.42 -10.32
C PRO A 89 -11.52 2.57 -9.41
N LEU A 90 -10.54 3.16 -8.74
CA LEU A 90 -9.68 2.44 -7.81
C LEU A 90 -10.45 2.03 -6.55
N TRP A 91 -11.35 2.87 -6.09
CA TRP A 91 -12.22 2.53 -4.97
C TRP A 91 -13.11 1.33 -5.30
N GLN A 92 -13.63 1.26 -6.50
CA GLN A 92 -14.50 0.16 -6.93
C GLN A 92 -13.76 -1.16 -7.14
N HIS A 93 -12.54 -1.12 -7.67
CA HIS A 93 -11.84 -2.31 -8.13
C HIS A 93 -10.44 -2.52 -7.52
N GLY A 94 -9.92 -1.54 -6.80
CA GLY A 94 -8.54 -1.57 -6.36
C GLY A 94 -8.34 -1.33 -4.86
N ARG A 95 -9.33 -1.64 -4.03
CA ARG A 95 -9.15 -1.55 -2.57
C ARG A 95 -8.19 -2.63 -2.11
N ALA A 96 -7.23 -2.23 -1.31
CA ALA A 96 -6.15 -3.10 -0.89
C ALA A 96 -5.63 -2.70 0.48
N ILE A 97 -4.72 -3.50 1.01
CA ILE A 97 -3.99 -3.22 2.23
C ILE A 97 -2.50 -3.18 1.88
N CYS A 98 -1.83 -2.14 2.35
CA CYS A 98 -0.38 -2.05 2.30
C CYS A 98 0.16 -2.28 3.70
N PHE A 99 0.80 -3.42 3.94
CA PHE A 99 1.48 -3.65 5.21
C PHE A 99 2.86 -3.00 5.20
N ALA A 100 3.30 -2.54 6.36
CA ALA A 100 4.58 -1.85 6.50
C ALA A 100 5.10 -1.97 7.93
N ASP A 101 6.40 -1.74 8.10
CA ASP A 101 7.01 -1.65 9.42
C ASP A 101 6.71 -0.31 10.08
N GLY A 102 6.55 0.73 9.28
CA GLY A 102 6.30 2.09 9.69
C GLY A 102 6.48 3.03 8.52
N TRP A 103 6.38 4.32 8.76
CA TRP A 103 6.55 5.32 7.72
C TRP A 103 7.43 6.48 8.17
N PHE A 104 7.93 7.26 7.23
CA PHE A 104 8.75 8.43 7.49
C PHE A 104 7.95 9.71 7.42
N GLU A 105 8.19 10.62 8.35
CA GLU A 105 7.74 11.98 8.34
C GLU A 105 8.93 12.91 8.52
N TRP A 106 8.88 14.08 7.90
CA TRP A 106 9.94 15.07 8.00
C TRP A 106 9.44 16.27 8.79
N LYS A 107 10.17 16.60 9.85
CA LYS A 107 9.91 17.78 10.65
C LYS A 107 10.89 18.87 10.28
N LYS A 108 10.38 20.06 10.01
CA LYS A 108 11.22 21.23 9.75
C LYS A 108 11.85 21.69 11.04
N ALA A 109 13.20 21.73 11.07
CA ALA A 109 13.98 22.23 12.21
C ALA A 109 14.94 23.31 11.68
N GLY A 110 14.54 24.58 11.79
CA GLY A 110 15.26 25.69 11.18
C GLY A 110 15.24 25.60 9.66
N GLU A 111 16.38 25.62 9.01
CA GLU A 111 16.51 25.48 7.55
C GLU A 111 16.59 24.02 7.10
N LYS A 112 16.69 23.08 8.03
CA LYS A 112 16.83 21.65 7.73
C LYS A 112 15.53 20.92 8.03
N LYS A 113 15.32 19.83 7.28
CA LYS A 113 14.24 18.87 7.56
C LYS A 113 14.84 17.66 8.26
N GLN A 114 14.27 17.28 9.40
CA GLN A 114 14.66 16.11 10.16
C GLN A 114 13.70 14.98 9.88
N PRO A 115 14.16 13.83 9.36
CA PRO A 115 13.30 12.66 9.20
C PRO A 115 13.07 11.96 10.53
N TYR A 116 11.84 11.45 10.70
CA TYR A 116 11.45 10.60 11.81
C TYR A 116 10.80 9.35 11.25
N PHE A 117 11.13 8.21 11.82
CA PHE A 117 10.47 6.94 11.49
C PHE A 117 9.39 6.68 12.53
N ILE A 118 8.15 6.61 12.07
CA ILE A 118 6.97 6.41 12.91
C ILE A 118 6.54 4.96 12.82
N GLN A 119 6.45 4.30 13.97
CA GLN A 119 6.05 2.91 14.06
C GLN A 119 5.19 2.69 15.31
N ARG A 120 4.53 1.54 15.38
CA ARG A 120 3.78 1.16 16.57
C ARG A 120 4.75 1.00 17.74
N LYS A 121 4.28 1.35 18.95
CA LYS A 121 5.08 1.22 20.18
C LYS A 121 5.44 -0.24 20.48
N ASP A 122 4.58 -1.19 20.09
CA ASP A 122 4.80 -2.61 20.29
C ASP A 122 5.68 -3.27 19.22
N GLY A 123 6.15 -2.50 18.23
CA GLY A 123 7.00 -3.01 17.16
C GLY A 123 6.28 -3.84 16.11
N GLN A 124 4.96 -4.02 16.22
CA GLN A 124 4.19 -4.76 15.22
C GLN A 124 4.02 -3.96 13.94
N PRO A 125 3.80 -4.63 12.81
CA PRO A 125 3.55 -3.93 11.56
C PRO A 125 2.25 -3.15 11.57
N ILE A 126 2.17 -2.16 10.71
CA ILE A 126 0.95 -1.41 10.43
C ILE A 126 0.34 -1.90 9.12
N PHE A 127 -0.99 -1.75 9.01
CA PHE A 127 -1.74 -2.14 7.84
C PHE A 127 -2.49 -0.90 7.34
N MET A 128 -1.98 -0.31 6.28
CA MET A 128 -2.52 0.93 5.73
C MET A 128 -3.58 0.61 4.68
N ALA A 129 -4.70 1.32 4.74
CA ALA A 129 -5.68 1.26 3.67
C ALA A 129 -5.09 1.85 2.39
N ALA A 130 -5.30 1.17 1.28
CA ALA A 130 -4.78 1.58 -0.02
C ALA A 130 -5.82 1.40 -1.11
N ILE A 131 -5.69 2.16 -2.18
CA ILE A 131 -6.38 1.95 -3.44
C ILE A 131 -5.35 2.02 -4.56
N GLY A 132 -5.46 1.12 -5.52
CA GLY A 132 -4.47 1.02 -6.59
C GLY A 132 -4.96 0.17 -7.74
N SER A 133 -4.16 0.12 -8.80
CA SER A 133 -4.44 -0.70 -9.97
C SER A 133 -4.07 -2.16 -9.72
N THR A 134 -4.74 -2.78 -8.74
CA THR A 134 -4.58 -4.21 -8.47
C THR A 134 -5.33 -5.02 -9.53
N PRO A 135 -4.87 -6.24 -9.84
CA PRO A 135 -5.66 -7.16 -10.66
C PRO A 135 -7.03 -7.43 -10.01
N PHE A 136 -8.06 -7.55 -10.82
CA PHE A 136 -9.40 -7.92 -10.36
C PHE A 136 -10.05 -8.84 -11.37
N GLU A 137 -11.09 -9.55 -10.93
CA GLU A 137 -11.83 -10.43 -11.81
C GLU A 137 -12.66 -9.63 -12.80
N ARG A 138 -12.58 -10.05 -14.05
CA ARG A 138 -13.44 -9.53 -15.11
C ARG A 138 -14.45 -10.60 -15.48
N GLY A 139 -15.68 -10.19 -15.67
CA GLY A 139 -16.66 -11.06 -16.30
C GLY A 139 -17.83 -11.49 -15.47
N ASP A 140 -17.84 -11.20 -14.19
CA ASP A 140 -18.97 -11.47 -13.32
C ASP A 140 -19.81 -10.21 -13.05
N SER A 141 -19.63 -9.26 -13.89
CA SER A 141 -20.40 -8.02 -13.83
C SER A 141 -21.77 -8.20 -14.44
#